data_360adb7f7f768367b3971d3f94139f1f
#
_entry.id   360adb7f7f768367b3971d3f94139f1f
#
_cell.length_a   1.000
_cell.length_b   1.000
_cell.length_c   1.000
_cell.angle_alpha   90.00
_cell.angle_beta   90.00
_cell.angle_gamma   90.00
#
_symmetry.space_group_name_H-M   'P 1'
#
loop_
_entity.id
_entity.type
_entity.pdbx_description
1 polymer ?
#
loop_
_entity_poly.entity_id
_entity_poly.type
_entity_poly.pdbx_seq_one_letter_code
_entity_poly.pdbx_strand_id
1 'polypeptide(L)'
;MKRSLLLGTLVLSSAVHSREPGPAFPLRIPAPGGEVILPDAGAKHSHDNWRYAAVRRVDDTLYLSGVVVYRGKDEGTDIPSFKLQVRRGLERLRKNLEAAGSDFQHVAMINSFHVWQGPDFSGTRDEQFQAFEDVIGEFMKAPYPAWTAVGTTGLLGTGGIVEVQLIAKVRT
;
A
#
# COMPACT_ATOMS: atom_id res chain seq x y z
N MET A 1 -17.32 -69.87 -36.98
CA MET A 1 -17.65 -68.47 -36.88
C MET A 1 -16.82 -67.84 -35.72
N LYS A 2 -15.73 -67.10 -36.01
CA LYS A 2 -14.86 -66.49 -35.04
C LYS A 2 -15.19 -64.96 -34.99
N ARG A 3 -15.65 -64.42 -33.84
CA ARG A 3 -15.89 -63.03 -33.66
C ARG A 3 -14.63 -62.40 -33.02
N SER A 4 -13.97 -61.53 -33.77
CA SER A 4 -12.89 -60.66 -33.19
C SER A 4 -13.50 -59.51 -32.52
N LEU A 5 -13.13 -59.30 -31.22
CA LEU A 5 -13.38 -58.08 -30.46
C LEU A 5 -12.25 -57.12 -30.74
N LEU A 6 -12.54 -55.95 -31.32
CA LEU A 6 -11.61 -54.80 -31.34
C LEU A 6 -11.77 -54.02 -30.03
N LEU A 7 -10.69 -53.95 -29.23
CA LEU A 7 -10.58 -53.08 -28.06
C LEU A 7 -10.06 -51.71 -28.55
N GLY A 8 -10.93 -50.69 -28.53
CA GLY A 8 -10.54 -49.32 -28.82
C GLY A 8 -9.93 -48.67 -27.56
N THR A 9 -8.66 -48.29 -27.62
CA THR A 9 -7.98 -47.57 -26.55
C THR A 9 -8.32 -46.08 -26.65
N LEU A 10 -9.07 -45.56 -25.69
CA LEU A 10 -9.39 -44.13 -25.57
C LEU A 10 -8.20 -43.40 -24.94
N VAL A 11 -7.47 -42.61 -25.71
CA VAL A 11 -6.39 -41.76 -25.21
C VAL A 11 -7.02 -40.42 -24.72
N LEU A 12 -7.14 -40.24 -23.41
CA LEU A 12 -7.51 -38.95 -22.83
C LEU A 12 -6.27 -38.02 -22.88
N SER A 13 -6.30 -37.06 -23.79
CA SER A 13 -5.33 -35.97 -23.84
C SER A 13 -5.71 -34.95 -22.77
N SER A 14 -4.97 -34.91 -21.65
CA SER A 14 -5.06 -33.86 -20.62
C SER A 14 -4.39 -32.59 -21.15
N ALA A 15 -5.19 -31.61 -21.57
CA ALA A 15 -4.70 -30.29 -21.90
C ALA A 15 -4.17 -29.62 -20.62
N VAL A 16 -2.84 -29.56 -20.48
CA VAL A 16 -2.18 -28.74 -19.45
C VAL A 16 -2.41 -27.26 -19.83
N HIS A 17 -3.35 -26.61 -19.18
CA HIS A 17 -3.51 -25.16 -19.26
C HIS A 17 -2.29 -24.51 -18.60
N SER A 18 -1.30 -24.12 -19.36
CA SER A 18 -0.23 -23.23 -18.92
C SER A 18 -0.88 -21.88 -18.59
N ARG A 19 -0.94 -21.54 -17.30
CA ARG A 19 -1.38 -20.25 -16.83
C ARG A 19 -0.37 -19.22 -17.33
N GLU A 20 -0.80 -18.27 -18.15
CA GLU A 20 0.08 -17.19 -18.58
C GLU A 20 0.68 -16.49 -17.35
N PRO A 21 1.98 -16.16 -17.34
CA PRO A 21 2.58 -15.43 -16.24
C PRO A 21 1.86 -14.09 -16.10
N GLY A 22 1.42 -13.78 -14.88
CA GLY A 22 0.78 -12.50 -14.56
C GLY A 22 1.72 -11.31 -14.87
N PRO A 23 1.18 -10.08 -14.89
CA PRO A 23 1.97 -8.90 -15.20
C PRO A 23 3.16 -8.74 -14.24
N ALA A 24 4.31 -8.34 -14.77
CA ALA A 24 5.48 -7.99 -13.95
C ALA A 24 5.22 -6.66 -13.22
N PHE A 25 5.67 -6.57 -11.95
CA PHE A 25 5.55 -5.34 -11.14
C PHE A 25 6.93 -4.71 -10.91
N PRO A 26 7.02 -3.36 -10.73
CA PRO A 26 5.90 -2.41 -10.77
C PRO A 26 5.31 -2.26 -12.19
N LEU A 27 4.00 -2.26 -12.29
CA LEU A 27 3.32 -1.94 -13.54
C LEU A 27 3.28 -0.41 -13.70
N ARG A 28 3.66 0.07 -14.91
CA ARG A 28 3.67 1.49 -15.26
C ARG A 28 2.69 1.74 -16.40
N ILE A 29 1.77 2.69 -16.21
CA ILE A 29 0.73 3.04 -17.17
C ILE A 29 0.94 4.50 -17.59
N PRO A 30 1.21 4.79 -18.87
CA PRO A 30 1.35 6.17 -19.35
C PRO A 30 0.11 6.99 -19.03
N ALA A 31 0.33 8.25 -18.59
CA ALA A 31 -0.74 9.19 -18.29
C ALA A 31 -0.26 10.62 -18.54
N PRO A 32 -1.15 11.60 -18.77
CA PRO A 32 -0.77 12.98 -19.09
C PRO A 32 0.25 13.56 -18.10
N GLY A 33 1.37 14.06 -18.60
CA GLY A 33 2.46 14.61 -17.80
C GLY A 33 3.30 13.57 -17.04
N GLY A 34 3.13 12.25 -17.30
CA GLY A 34 3.91 11.22 -16.60
C GLY A 34 3.25 9.84 -16.65
N GLU A 35 3.08 9.21 -15.51
CA GLU A 35 2.62 7.82 -15.43
C GLU A 35 1.90 7.50 -14.11
N VAL A 36 1.07 6.45 -14.13
CA VAL A 36 0.59 5.74 -12.95
C VAL A 36 1.55 4.60 -12.65
N ILE A 37 1.90 4.40 -11.38
CA ILE A 37 2.79 3.33 -10.93
C ILE A 37 2.05 2.47 -9.91
N LEU A 38 1.95 1.18 -10.22
CA LEU A 38 1.28 0.18 -9.40
C LEU A 38 2.35 -0.81 -8.90
N PRO A 39 2.76 -0.72 -7.64
CA PRO A 39 3.88 -1.49 -7.09
C PRO A 39 3.65 -3.01 -7.07
N ASP A 40 2.40 -3.45 -6.94
CA ASP A 40 2.03 -4.84 -6.76
C ASP A 40 0.61 -5.16 -7.28
N ALA A 41 0.22 -6.42 -7.18
CA ALA A 41 -1.11 -6.89 -7.60
C ALA A 41 -2.25 -6.26 -6.78
N GLY A 42 -2.02 -5.94 -5.49
CA GLY A 42 -2.99 -5.23 -4.64
C GLY A 42 -3.24 -3.81 -5.12
N ALA A 43 -2.18 -3.08 -5.48
CA ALA A 43 -2.28 -1.76 -6.08
C ALA A 43 -3.01 -1.80 -7.44
N LYS A 44 -2.73 -2.83 -8.26
CA LYS A 44 -3.44 -3.05 -9.52
C LYS A 44 -4.93 -3.31 -9.28
N HIS A 45 -5.27 -4.17 -8.33
CA HIS A 45 -6.66 -4.44 -7.96
C HIS A 45 -7.39 -3.15 -7.52
N SER A 46 -6.75 -2.32 -6.70
CA SER A 46 -7.32 -1.04 -6.26
C SER A 46 -7.52 -0.07 -7.43
N HIS A 47 -6.56 0.01 -8.34
CA HIS A 47 -6.65 0.85 -9.53
C HIS A 47 -7.84 0.44 -10.41
N ASP A 48 -8.00 -0.84 -10.68
CA ASP A 48 -9.03 -1.36 -11.59
C ASP A 48 -10.45 -1.27 -10.99
N ASN A 49 -10.59 -1.47 -9.67
CA ASN A 49 -11.88 -1.57 -8.99
C ASN A 49 -12.29 -0.30 -8.23
N TRP A 50 -11.32 0.47 -7.70
CA TRP A 50 -11.55 1.65 -6.87
C TRP A 50 -11.13 2.96 -7.52
N ARG A 51 -10.58 2.91 -8.75
CA ARG A 51 -10.26 4.07 -9.61
C ARG A 51 -9.25 5.04 -9.00
N TYR A 52 -8.26 4.54 -8.24
CA TYR A 52 -7.14 5.35 -7.77
C TYR A 52 -5.80 4.64 -8.00
N ALA A 53 -4.74 5.43 -8.15
CA ALA A 53 -3.38 4.93 -8.30
C ALA A 53 -2.67 4.89 -6.94
N ALA A 54 -1.84 3.87 -6.69
CA ALA A 54 -0.96 3.88 -5.50
C ALA A 54 0.04 5.03 -5.58
N VAL A 55 0.61 5.27 -6.78
CA VAL A 55 1.47 6.41 -7.06
C VAL A 55 1.11 7.02 -8.42
N ARG A 56 0.96 8.34 -8.46
CA ARG A 56 0.84 9.14 -9.67
C ARG A 56 2.09 10.00 -9.79
N ARG A 57 2.88 9.81 -10.85
CA ARG A 57 4.00 10.68 -11.21
C ARG A 57 3.53 11.74 -12.19
N VAL A 58 3.89 13.00 -11.93
CA VAL A 58 3.76 14.12 -12.86
C VAL A 58 5.10 14.84 -12.87
N ASP A 59 5.75 14.89 -14.02
CA ASP A 59 7.14 15.35 -14.18
C ASP A 59 8.09 14.63 -13.18
N ASP A 60 8.70 15.35 -12.26
CA ASP A 60 9.57 14.83 -11.20
C ASP A 60 8.85 14.63 -9.86
N THR A 61 7.56 14.93 -9.79
CA THR A 61 6.77 14.87 -8.54
C THR A 61 5.94 13.60 -8.46
N LEU A 62 5.98 12.98 -7.30
CA LEU A 62 5.25 11.76 -6.94
C LEU A 62 4.13 12.10 -5.96
N TYR A 63 2.91 11.78 -6.33
CA TYR A 63 1.73 11.84 -5.48
C TYR A 63 1.36 10.43 -5.06
N LEU A 64 1.52 10.10 -3.78
CA LEU A 64 1.17 8.80 -3.23
C LEU A 64 -0.22 8.88 -2.61
N SER A 65 -1.09 7.94 -2.95
CA SER A 65 -2.38 7.79 -2.27
C SER A 65 -2.21 7.42 -0.82
N GLY A 66 -3.21 7.73 0.01
CA GLY A 66 -3.21 7.42 1.43
C GLY A 66 -3.03 5.93 1.69
N VAL A 67 -2.16 5.62 2.64
CA VAL A 67 -2.00 4.28 3.20
C VAL A 67 -2.60 4.28 4.60
N VAL A 68 -3.62 3.46 4.78
CA VAL A 68 -4.30 3.35 6.07
C VAL A 68 -3.54 2.37 6.96
N VAL A 69 -3.27 2.80 8.18
CA VAL A 69 -2.76 1.99 9.28
C VAL A 69 -3.95 1.32 9.95
N TYR A 70 -3.98 0.00 9.93
CA TYR A 70 -5.03 -0.82 10.54
C TYR A 70 -4.47 -1.64 11.70
N ARG A 71 -5.33 -1.88 12.70
CA ARG A 71 -5.10 -2.94 13.67
C ARG A 71 -5.36 -4.30 13.03
N GLY A 72 -4.42 -5.22 13.15
CA GLY A 72 -4.62 -6.62 12.79
C GLY A 72 -5.60 -7.30 13.78
N LYS A 73 -6.25 -8.40 13.34
CA LYS A 73 -7.30 -9.08 14.09
C LYS A 73 -6.89 -9.45 15.52
N ASP A 74 -5.63 -9.89 15.71
CA ASP A 74 -5.12 -10.38 16.99
C ASP A 74 -4.09 -9.42 17.63
N GLU A 75 -4.04 -8.16 17.14
CA GLU A 75 -3.14 -7.12 17.66
C GLU A 75 -3.80 -6.33 18.78
N GLY A 76 -2.98 -5.81 19.72
CA GLY A 76 -3.42 -4.90 20.77
C GLY A 76 -3.84 -3.53 20.26
N THR A 77 -4.44 -2.76 21.17
CA THR A 77 -4.84 -1.36 20.95
C THR A 77 -3.93 -0.37 21.67
N ASP A 78 -2.96 -0.88 22.41
CA ASP A 78 -2.00 -0.10 23.19
C ASP A 78 -0.95 0.61 22.31
N ILE A 79 -0.20 1.52 22.91
CA ILE A 79 0.84 2.30 22.21
C ILE A 79 1.92 1.43 21.57
N PRO A 80 2.49 0.39 22.23
CA PRO A 80 3.45 -0.50 21.59
C PRO A 80 2.88 -1.19 20.33
N SER A 81 1.66 -1.71 20.40
CA SER A 81 0.98 -2.32 19.26
C SER A 81 0.73 -1.32 18.14
N PHE A 82 0.29 -0.12 18.48
CA PHE A 82 0.10 0.97 17.51
C PHE A 82 1.39 1.34 16.78
N LYS A 83 2.52 1.43 17.48
CA LYS A 83 3.83 1.69 16.84
C LYS A 83 4.20 0.60 15.82
N LEU A 84 3.90 -0.67 16.09
CA LEU A 84 4.11 -1.76 15.11
C LEU A 84 3.21 -1.63 13.89
N GLN A 85 1.95 -1.24 14.10
CA GLN A 85 0.99 -1.02 13.03
C GLN A 85 1.41 0.16 12.13
N VAL A 86 1.90 1.25 12.73
CA VAL A 86 2.45 2.41 11.99
C VAL A 86 3.66 1.99 11.16
N ARG A 87 4.63 1.26 11.74
CA ARG A 87 5.80 0.75 10.97
C ARG A 87 5.35 -0.05 9.76
N ARG A 88 4.38 -0.93 9.90
CA ARG A 88 3.81 -1.70 8.77
C ARG A 88 3.22 -0.80 7.68
N GLY A 89 2.50 0.25 8.06
CA GLY A 89 1.98 1.26 7.13
C GLY A 89 3.09 2.01 6.39
N LEU A 90 4.12 2.44 7.11
CA LEU A 90 5.27 3.14 6.53
C LEU A 90 6.13 2.23 5.64
N GLU A 91 6.28 0.94 5.96
CA GLU A 91 6.92 -0.04 5.07
C GLU A 91 6.15 -0.20 3.75
N ARG A 92 4.83 -0.09 3.77
CA ARG A 92 4.03 -0.08 2.54
C ARG A 92 4.28 1.18 1.72
N LEU A 93 4.38 2.35 2.37
CA LEU A 93 4.77 3.60 1.70
C LEU A 93 6.19 3.54 1.14
N ARG A 94 7.14 2.90 1.86
CA ARG A 94 8.50 2.64 1.35
C ARG A 94 8.47 1.89 0.03
N LYS A 95 7.74 0.79 -0.05
CA LYS A 95 7.59 0.01 -1.29
C LYS A 95 7.01 0.84 -2.44
N ASN A 96 6.04 1.71 -2.15
CA ASN A 96 5.46 2.59 -3.15
C ASN A 96 6.49 3.62 -3.66
N LEU A 97 7.28 4.22 -2.77
CA LEU A 97 8.35 5.15 -3.12
C LEU A 97 9.43 4.46 -3.95
N GLU A 98 9.93 3.30 -3.52
CA GLU A 98 10.95 2.52 -4.22
C GLU A 98 10.49 2.11 -5.64
N ALA A 99 9.25 1.65 -5.79
CA ALA A 99 8.66 1.33 -7.09
C ALA A 99 8.61 2.54 -8.04
N ALA A 100 8.52 3.74 -7.47
CA ALA A 100 8.52 5.00 -8.19
C ALA A 100 9.92 5.63 -8.38
N GLY A 101 10.99 4.97 -7.89
CA GLY A 101 12.36 5.47 -7.98
C GLY A 101 12.67 6.58 -6.96
N SER A 102 12.09 6.50 -5.77
CA SER A 102 12.25 7.46 -4.68
C SER A 102 12.49 6.76 -3.34
N ASP A 103 12.57 7.53 -2.27
CA ASP A 103 12.68 7.08 -0.89
C ASP A 103 12.16 8.16 0.08
N PHE A 104 12.20 7.88 1.38
CA PHE A 104 11.71 8.82 2.41
C PHE A 104 12.53 10.12 2.51
N GLN A 105 13.79 10.16 2.05
CA GLN A 105 14.61 11.38 2.07
C GLN A 105 14.18 12.39 0.99
N HIS A 106 13.40 11.92 0.00
CA HIS A 106 12.87 12.74 -1.09
C HIS A 106 11.41 13.13 -0.86
N VAL A 107 10.83 12.80 0.30
CA VAL A 107 9.48 13.25 0.70
C VAL A 107 9.51 14.75 0.97
N ALA A 108 8.64 15.47 0.28
CA ALA A 108 8.49 16.93 0.42
C ALA A 108 7.34 17.29 1.36
N MET A 109 6.29 16.45 1.44
CA MET A 109 5.13 16.71 2.28
C MET A 109 4.51 15.41 2.81
N ILE A 110 4.09 15.45 4.07
CA ILE A 110 3.26 14.45 4.73
C ILE A 110 1.90 15.06 5.03
N ASN A 111 0.82 14.34 4.71
CA ASN A 111 -0.50 14.56 5.27
C ASN A 111 -0.87 13.32 6.09
N SER A 112 -1.26 13.51 7.34
CA SER A 112 -1.72 12.42 8.20
C SER A 112 -3.06 12.73 8.84
N PHE A 113 -3.96 11.75 8.82
CA PHE A 113 -5.33 11.86 9.33
C PHE A 113 -5.48 10.85 10.46
N HIS A 114 -5.84 11.32 11.66
CA HIS A 114 -5.75 10.58 12.90
C HIS A 114 -7.13 10.32 13.50
N VAL A 115 -7.41 9.06 13.85
CA VAL A 115 -8.58 8.63 14.62
C VAL A 115 -8.08 8.03 15.93
N TRP A 116 -8.17 8.79 17.03
CA TRP A 116 -7.78 8.31 18.36
C TRP A 116 -8.98 7.86 19.21
N GLN A 117 -10.20 8.21 18.78
CA GLN A 117 -11.43 7.83 19.46
C GLN A 117 -12.02 6.62 18.74
N GLY A 118 -12.01 5.47 19.39
CA GLY A 118 -12.55 4.25 18.78
C GLY A 118 -11.97 2.98 19.40
N PRO A 119 -12.46 1.82 18.97
CA PRO A 119 -12.08 0.54 19.57
C PRO A 119 -10.69 0.05 19.16
N ASP A 120 -10.05 0.69 18.18
CA ASP A 120 -8.81 0.19 17.59
C ASP A 120 -7.56 0.87 18.14
N PHE A 121 -7.72 1.86 19.03
CA PHE A 121 -6.63 2.52 19.75
C PHE A 121 -7.04 2.84 21.19
N SER A 122 -6.17 2.53 22.16
CA SER A 122 -6.36 2.84 23.58
C SER A 122 -5.32 3.87 24.04
N GLY A 123 -5.71 5.13 24.08
CA GLY A 123 -4.86 6.24 24.50
C GLY A 123 -5.49 7.58 24.15
N THR A 124 -4.79 8.62 24.50
CA THR A 124 -5.18 10.01 24.21
C THR A 124 -4.72 10.40 22.79
N ARG A 125 -5.26 11.52 22.30
CA ARG A 125 -4.81 12.13 21.05
C ARG A 125 -3.30 12.39 21.06
N ASP A 126 -2.80 12.97 22.14
CA ASP A 126 -1.41 13.39 22.22
C ASP A 126 -0.46 12.20 22.31
N GLU A 127 -0.85 11.14 23.01
CA GLU A 127 -0.10 9.87 23.04
C GLU A 127 -0.06 9.19 21.67
N GLN A 128 -1.19 9.21 20.92
CA GLN A 128 -1.20 8.65 19.56
C GLN A 128 -0.27 9.44 18.65
N PHE A 129 -0.35 10.78 18.69
CA PHE A 129 0.47 11.62 17.83
C PHE A 129 1.95 11.47 18.15
N GLN A 130 2.34 11.48 19.44
CA GLN A 130 3.72 11.27 19.87
C GLN A 130 4.24 9.89 19.42
N ALA A 131 3.44 8.83 19.61
CA ALA A 131 3.81 7.48 19.17
C ALA A 131 3.97 7.37 17.65
N PHE A 132 3.16 8.11 16.91
CA PHE A 132 3.27 8.19 15.45
C PHE A 132 4.53 8.95 15.03
N GLU A 133 4.81 10.10 15.65
CA GLU A 133 6.00 10.92 15.41
C GLU A 133 7.29 10.13 15.68
N ASP A 134 7.36 9.38 16.79
CA ASP A 134 8.50 8.53 17.12
C ASP A 134 8.81 7.55 15.98
N VAL A 135 7.78 6.91 15.41
CA VAL A 135 7.96 5.95 14.31
C VAL A 135 8.32 6.66 13.01
N ILE A 136 7.74 7.83 12.70
CA ILE A 136 8.15 8.66 11.55
C ILE A 136 9.66 8.96 11.63
N GLY A 137 10.18 9.28 12.81
CA GLY A 137 11.59 9.54 13.05
C GLY A 137 12.53 8.35 12.77
N GLU A 138 12.02 7.13 12.71
CA GLU A 138 12.78 5.95 12.28
C GLU A 138 13.01 5.93 10.76
N PHE A 139 12.08 6.49 9.99
CA PHE A 139 12.06 6.48 8.52
C PHE A 139 12.60 7.76 7.89
N MET A 140 12.43 8.90 8.54
CA MET A 140 12.80 10.22 8.01
C MET A 140 13.80 10.91 8.92
N LYS A 141 14.85 11.46 8.29
CA LYS A 141 15.89 12.25 8.97
C LYS A 141 15.88 13.68 8.42
N ALA A 142 16.45 14.60 9.18
CA ALA A 142 16.60 15.98 8.72
C ALA A 142 17.39 16.06 7.37
N PRO A 143 17.04 16.99 6.48
CA PRO A 143 15.96 17.98 6.62
C PRO A 143 14.56 17.34 6.53
N TYR A 144 13.64 17.79 7.37
CA TYR A 144 12.30 17.21 7.46
C TYR A 144 11.36 17.76 6.36
N PRO A 145 10.38 16.96 5.90
CA PRO A 145 9.34 17.43 5.01
C PRO A 145 8.37 18.40 5.70
N ALA A 146 7.60 19.14 4.91
CA ALA A 146 6.40 19.80 5.42
C ALA A 146 5.40 18.74 5.91
N TRP A 147 4.66 19.05 6.99
CA TRP A 147 3.73 18.09 7.57
C TRP A 147 2.43 18.78 8.01
N THR A 148 1.29 18.21 7.59
CA THR A 148 -0.03 18.56 8.09
C THR A 148 -0.64 17.33 8.77
N ALA A 149 -0.92 17.42 10.07
CA ALA A 149 -1.60 16.39 10.84
C ALA A 149 -3.00 16.86 11.22
N VAL A 150 -4.02 16.04 10.96
CA VAL A 150 -5.43 16.37 11.21
C VAL A 150 -6.09 15.25 11.99
N GLY A 151 -6.82 15.61 13.04
CA GLY A 151 -7.75 14.69 13.71
C GLY A 151 -9.06 14.60 12.94
N THR A 152 -9.61 13.39 12.82
CA THR A 152 -10.89 13.12 12.16
C THR A 152 -11.75 12.17 12.97
N THR A 153 -13.05 12.16 12.72
CA THR A 153 -14.01 11.27 13.39
C THR A 153 -13.97 9.83 12.86
N GLY A 154 -13.37 9.59 11.69
CA GLY A 154 -13.24 8.27 11.09
C GLY A 154 -12.57 8.34 9.72
N LEU A 155 -12.00 7.23 9.30
CA LEU A 155 -11.49 7.01 7.95
C LEU A 155 -12.52 6.19 7.15
N LEU A 156 -12.44 6.26 5.82
CA LEU A 156 -13.34 5.49 4.95
C LEU A 156 -13.06 3.98 5.01
N GLY A 157 -11.86 3.57 5.41
CA GLY A 157 -11.53 2.17 5.70
C GLY A 157 -11.94 1.79 7.12
N THR A 158 -12.82 0.80 7.28
CA THR A 158 -13.23 0.28 8.60
C THR A 158 -12.03 -0.19 9.41
N GLY A 159 -11.92 0.24 10.68
CA GLY A 159 -10.80 -0.10 11.56
C GLY A 159 -9.50 0.66 11.28
N GLY A 160 -9.54 1.68 10.44
CA GLY A 160 -8.41 2.56 10.20
C GLY A 160 -8.13 3.49 11.38
N ILE A 161 -6.86 3.58 11.79
CA ILE A 161 -6.41 4.39 12.95
C ILE A 161 -5.74 5.67 12.47
N VAL A 162 -4.88 5.56 11.48
CA VAL A 162 -4.21 6.70 10.84
C VAL A 162 -4.16 6.45 9.34
N GLU A 163 -4.37 7.49 8.53
CA GLU A 163 -4.08 7.44 7.09
C GLU A 163 -2.93 8.40 6.80
N VAL A 164 -1.97 7.95 5.98
CA VAL A 164 -0.77 8.72 5.64
C VAL A 164 -0.66 8.87 4.13
N GLN A 165 -0.67 10.11 3.66
CA GLN A 165 -0.45 10.49 2.28
C GLN A 165 0.89 11.22 2.14
N LEU A 166 1.62 10.97 1.05
CA LEU A 166 2.91 11.60 0.78
C LEU A 166 2.93 12.32 -0.57
N ILE A 167 3.70 13.42 -0.62
CA ILE A 167 4.20 14.00 -1.87
C ILE A 167 5.72 13.90 -1.82
N ALA A 168 6.34 13.38 -2.87
CA ALA A 168 7.79 13.18 -2.94
C ALA A 168 8.34 13.60 -4.31
N LYS A 169 9.67 13.63 -4.42
CA LYS A 169 10.38 13.80 -5.69
C LYS A 169 11.00 12.47 -6.11
N VAL A 170 11.15 12.24 -7.42
CA VAL A 170 12.02 11.17 -7.91
C VAL A 170 13.46 11.48 -7.54
N ARG A 171 14.27 10.44 -7.31
CA ARG A 171 15.71 10.62 -7.13
C ARG A 171 16.32 11.08 -8.47
N THR A 172 17.13 12.10 -8.41
CA THR A 172 17.97 12.58 -9.53
C THR A 172 19.25 11.78 -9.62
#